data_2a23e1d41870de273bec83e998a5f160
#
_entry.id   2a23e1d41870de273bec83e998a5f160
#
_cell.length_a   1.000
_cell.length_b   1.000
_cell.length_c   1.000
_cell.angle_alpha   90.00
_cell.angle_beta   90.00
_cell.angle_gamma   90.00
#
_symmetry.space_group_name_H-M   'P 1'
#
loop_
_entity.id
_entity.type
_entity.pdbx_description
1 polymer ?
#
loop_
_entity_poly.entity_id
_entity_poly.type
_entity_poly.pdbx_seq_one_letter_code
_entity_poly.pdbx_strand_id
1 'polypeptide(L)'
;MSTIYDFGAHDGTDIKYYLLKAERVIAVEANPKLVDLLRSRYSKEIADGRLVVQHCALSQRDDGRPIDFYVHRQSSVLSQINPPKPELAHQFDKVSVPARTPSSIVREFGVPWYVKCDIEHFDGAVLDDLFENSICPPFISAEAHNIDVFARLVLNTQYKAFKIVSG
;
A
#
# COMPACT_ATOMS: atom_id res chain seq x y z
N MET A 1 14.60 13.80 -6.80
CA MET A 1 14.74 12.50 -6.09
C MET A 1 13.55 11.63 -6.46
N SER A 2 13.80 10.50 -7.11
CA SER A 2 12.72 9.58 -7.50
C SER A 2 12.32 8.73 -6.29
N THR A 3 11.03 8.76 -5.93
CA THR A 3 10.47 7.98 -4.82
C THR A 3 9.40 7.04 -5.34
N ILE A 4 9.49 5.77 -4.97
CA ILE A 4 8.46 4.75 -5.23
C ILE A 4 7.69 4.51 -3.94
N TYR A 5 6.37 4.45 -4.05
CA TYR A 5 5.47 4.03 -2.97
C TYR A 5 4.92 2.64 -3.29
N ASP A 6 5.10 1.73 -2.36
CA ASP A 6 4.61 0.35 -2.41
C ASP A 6 3.52 0.21 -1.36
N PHE A 7 2.28 0.47 -1.75
CA PHE A 7 1.10 0.34 -0.92
C PHE A 7 0.62 -1.12 -0.95
N GLY A 8 0.76 -1.80 0.18
CA GLY A 8 0.63 -3.25 0.30
C GLY A 8 1.94 -3.96 -0.04
N ALA A 9 3.02 -3.64 0.69
CA ALA A 9 4.35 -4.16 0.40
C ALA A 9 4.51 -5.66 0.68
N HIS A 10 3.60 -6.24 1.46
CA HIS A 10 3.58 -7.66 1.80
C HIS A 10 4.94 -8.14 2.31
N ASP A 11 5.52 -9.19 1.72
CA ASP A 11 6.82 -9.74 2.12
C ASP A 11 8.03 -8.99 1.51
N GLY A 12 7.77 -7.94 0.72
CA GLY A 12 8.76 -7.08 0.09
C GLY A 12 9.45 -7.67 -1.13
N THR A 13 8.85 -8.63 -1.80
CA THR A 13 9.42 -9.24 -3.02
C THR A 13 9.81 -8.19 -4.05
N ASP A 14 9.00 -7.14 -4.24
CA ASP A 14 9.22 -6.09 -5.23
C ASP A 14 10.22 -5.01 -4.77
N ILE A 15 10.42 -4.85 -3.46
CA ILE A 15 11.26 -3.77 -2.89
C ILE A 15 12.66 -3.80 -3.48
N LYS A 16 13.26 -4.99 -3.63
CA LYS A 16 14.61 -5.11 -4.21
C LYS A 16 14.68 -4.52 -5.62
N TYR A 17 13.65 -4.77 -6.43
CA TYR A 17 13.57 -4.22 -7.78
C TYR A 17 13.35 -2.70 -7.74
N TYR A 18 12.50 -2.20 -6.87
CA TYR A 18 12.24 -0.77 -6.73
C TYR A 18 13.49 0.01 -6.29
N LEU A 19 14.30 -0.55 -5.40
CA LEU A 19 15.58 0.04 -4.98
C LEU A 19 16.63 0.14 -6.10
N LEU A 20 16.46 -0.59 -7.21
CA LEU A 20 17.27 -0.44 -8.42
C LEU A 20 16.75 0.69 -9.33
N LYS A 21 15.51 1.12 -9.17
CA LYS A 21 14.81 2.07 -10.06
C LYS A 21 14.65 3.46 -9.44
N ALA A 22 14.68 3.53 -8.11
CA ALA A 22 14.47 4.79 -7.41
C ALA A 22 15.54 5.02 -6.34
N GLU A 23 15.69 6.28 -5.98
CA GLU A 23 16.58 6.70 -4.90
C GLU A 23 16.00 6.33 -3.54
N ARG A 24 14.65 6.28 -3.43
CA ARG A 24 13.95 5.98 -2.19
C ARG A 24 12.69 5.16 -2.44
N VAL A 25 12.39 4.24 -1.51
CA VAL A 25 11.15 3.44 -1.49
C VAL A 25 10.43 3.69 -0.16
N ILE A 26 9.12 3.91 -0.23
CA ILE A 26 8.22 3.98 0.92
C ILE A 26 7.31 2.76 0.84
N ALA A 27 7.58 1.78 1.68
CA ALA A 27 6.81 0.53 1.77
C ALA A 27 5.79 0.65 2.90
N VAL A 28 4.51 0.44 2.60
CA VAL A 28 3.41 0.50 3.56
C VAL A 28 2.84 -0.90 3.74
N GLU A 29 2.81 -1.37 4.98
CA GLU A 29 2.32 -2.69 5.33
C GLU A 29 1.58 -2.65 6.68
N ALA A 30 0.42 -3.31 6.74
CA ALA A 30 -0.42 -3.34 7.93
C ALA A 30 -0.12 -4.53 8.85
N ASN A 31 0.32 -5.67 8.28
CA ASN A 31 0.59 -6.87 9.03
C ASN A 31 1.90 -6.73 9.84
N PRO A 32 1.85 -6.72 11.19
CA PRO A 32 3.04 -6.51 12.01
C PRO A 32 4.14 -7.56 11.78
N LYS A 33 3.78 -8.80 11.48
CA LYS A 33 4.75 -9.88 11.21
C LYS A 33 5.52 -9.61 9.91
N LEU A 34 4.83 -9.09 8.89
CA LEU A 34 5.47 -8.71 7.62
C LEU A 34 6.32 -7.45 7.77
N VAL A 35 5.86 -6.48 8.56
CA VAL A 35 6.67 -5.29 8.91
C VAL A 35 7.98 -5.69 9.57
N ASP A 36 7.96 -6.60 10.54
CA ASP A 36 9.17 -7.08 11.21
C ASP A 36 10.09 -7.84 10.23
N LEU A 37 9.51 -8.64 9.33
CA LEU A 37 10.25 -9.30 8.26
C LEU A 37 10.94 -8.28 7.33
N LEU A 38 10.22 -7.25 6.89
CA LEU A 38 10.77 -6.19 6.03
C LEU A 38 11.91 -5.44 6.73
N ARG A 39 11.72 -5.06 7.98
CA ARG A 39 12.74 -4.35 8.77
C ARG A 39 14.01 -5.18 8.97
N SER A 40 13.85 -6.48 9.20
CA SER A 40 14.99 -7.40 9.32
C SER A 40 15.71 -7.59 7.99
N ARG A 41 14.95 -7.89 6.91
CA ARG A 41 15.48 -8.19 5.57
C ARG A 41 16.21 -7.00 4.95
N TYR A 42 15.71 -5.80 5.15
CA TYR A 42 16.19 -4.56 4.52
C TYR A 42 16.82 -3.58 5.51
N SER A 43 17.39 -4.10 6.61
CA SER A 43 17.96 -3.26 7.68
C SER A 43 19.03 -2.28 7.18
N LYS A 44 19.83 -2.67 6.19
CA LYS A 44 20.85 -1.81 5.57
C LYS A 44 20.21 -0.66 4.78
N GLU A 45 19.26 -0.95 3.91
CA GLU A 45 18.58 0.04 3.08
C GLU A 45 17.77 1.04 3.92
N ILE A 46 17.25 0.57 5.06
CA ILE A 46 16.59 1.43 6.05
C ILE A 46 17.62 2.35 6.73
N ALA A 47 18.76 1.81 7.17
CA ALA A 47 19.82 2.61 7.79
C ALA A 47 20.42 3.64 6.81
N ASP A 48 20.53 3.29 5.53
CA ASP A 48 20.97 4.19 4.46
C ASP A 48 19.90 5.23 4.04
N GLY A 49 18.69 5.18 4.61
CA GLY A 49 17.57 6.07 4.29
C GLY A 49 16.93 5.83 2.92
N ARG A 50 17.29 4.73 2.25
CA ARG A 50 16.78 4.34 0.93
C ARG A 50 15.43 3.61 0.99
N LEU A 51 15.11 3.00 2.12
CA LEU A 51 13.83 2.37 2.38
C LEU A 51 13.22 2.91 3.66
N VAL A 52 11.95 3.23 3.63
CA VAL A 52 11.11 3.51 4.80
C VAL A 52 10.03 2.45 4.87
N VAL A 53 9.90 1.77 5.99
CA VAL A 53 8.83 0.80 6.25
C VAL A 53 7.82 1.44 7.19
N GLN A 54 6.65 1.80 6.64
CA GLN A 54 5.52 2.36 7.37
C GLN A 54 4.60 1.24 7.84
N HIS A 55 4.52 1.07 9.16
CA HIS A 55 3.58 0.14 9.78
C HIS A 55 2.24 0.83 9.99
N CYS A 56 1.36 0.73 9.02
CA CYS A 56 -0.02 1.24 9.12
C CYS A 56 -0.93 0.54 8.10
N ALA A 57 -2.22 0.55 8.38
CA ALA A 57 -3.24 0.22 7.39
C ALA A 57 -3.63 1.50 6.64
N LEU A 58 -3.76 1.43 5.32
CA LEU A 58 -4.33 2.52 4.54
C LEU A 58 -5.83 2.61 4.79
N SER A 59 -6.31 3.82 4.96
CA SER A 59 -7.67 4.13 5.40
C SER A 59 -8.14 5.43 4.76
N GLN A 60 -9.46 5.65 4.73
CA GLN A 60 -10.05 6.93 4.31
C GLN A 60 -9.99 8.01 5.41
N ARG A 61 -9.39 7.71 6.56
CA ARG A 61 -9.27 8.66 7.68
C ARG A 61 -7.87 8.62 8.28
N ASP A 62 -7.42 9.78 8.74
CA ASP A 62 -6.17 9.99 9.44
C ASP A 62 -6.45 10.82 10.71
N ASP A 63 -7.26 10.26 11.59
CA ASP A 63 -7.69 10.89 12.84
C ASP A 63 -6.85 10.43 14.06
N GLY A 64 -5.74 9.74 13.80
CA GLY A 64 -4.86 9.18 14.82
C GLY A 64 -5.42 7.96 15.54
N ARG A 65 -6.63 7.51 15.22
CA ARG A 65 -7.21 6.32 15.85
C ARG A 65 -6.77 5.07 15.11
N PRO A 66 -6.35 4.04 15.83
CA PRO A 66 -6.04 2.76 15.21
C PRO A 66 -7.31 2.09 14.66
N ILE A 67 -7.12 1.18 13.73
CA ILE A 67 -8.18 0.33 13.20
C ILE A 67 -7.89 -1.14 13.48
N ASP A 68 -8.95 -1.93 13.49
CA ASP A 68 -8.83 -3.37 13.55
C ASP A 68 -8.34 -3.91 12.21
N PHE A 69 -7.32 -4.75 12.25
CA PHE A 69 -6.79 -5.48 11.12
C PHE A 69 -6.82 -6.98 11.43
N TYR A 70 -7.28 -7.78 10.51
CA TYR A 70 -7.48 -9.21 10.67
C TYR A 70 -6.40 -9.96 9.90
N VAL A 71 -5.40 -10.46 10.63
CA VAL A 71 -4.28 -11.22 10.07
C VAL A 71 -4.71 -12.68 9.90
N HIS A 72 -4.74 -13.18 8.67
CA HIS A 72 -5.04 -14.57 8.41
C HIS A 72 -3.85 -15.46 8.84
N ARG A 73 -4.14 -16.53 9.61
CA ARG A 73 -3.12 -17.35 10.27
C ARG A 73 -2.24 -18.16 9.34
N GLN A 74 -2.76 -18.56 8.19
CA GLN A 74 -2.07 -19.45 7.24
C GLN A 74 -1.61 -18.74 5.96
N SER A 75 -2.28 -17.66 5.56
CA SER A 75 -1.99 -16.97 4.31
C SER A 75 -2.12 -15.46 4.50
N SER A 76 -0.98 -14.77 4.50
CA SER A 76 -0.93 -13.32 4.73
C SER A 76 -1.68 -12.50 3.68
N VAL A 77 -1.81 -13.00 2.44
CA VAL A 77 -2.58 -12.35 1.36
C VAL A 77 -4.08 -12.28 1.64
N LEU A 78 -4.61 -13.12 2.55
CA LEU A 78 -6.00 -13.11 2.95
C LEU A 78 -6.27 -12.18 4.16
N SER A 79 -5.27 -11.44 4.61
CA SER A 79 -5.42 -10.49 5.72
C SER A 79 -6.21 -9.26 5.24
N GLN A 80 -7.07 -8.71 6.11
CA GLN A 80 -8.05 -7.70 5.68
C GLN A 80 -8.42 -6.72 6.80
N ILE A 81 -8.96 -5.56 6.42
CA ILE A 81 -9.48 -4.55 7.35
C ILE A 81 -10.91 -4.91 7.79
N ASN A 82 -11.72 -5.40 6.86
CA ASN A 82 -13.11 -5.76 7.17
C ASN A 82 -13.17 -6.99 8.09
N PRO A 83 -14.07 -7.03 9.06
CA PRO A 83 -14.26 -8.22 9.87
C PRO A 83 -14.54 -9.45 9.00
N PRO A 84 -13.87 -10.60 9.25
CA PRO A 84 -14.18 -11.83 8.56
C PRO A 84 -15.60 -12.31 8.92
N LYS A 85 -16.16 -13.11 8.04
CA LYS A 85 -17.45 -13.77 8.34
C LYS A 85 -17.34 -14.58 9.65
N PRO A 86 -18.41 -14.66 10.48
CA PRO A 86 -18.35 -15.32 11.79
C PRO A 86 -17.80 -16.75 11.73
N GLU A 87 -18.17 -17.51 10.71
CA GLU A 87 -17.72 -18.89 10.48
C GLU A 87 -16.23 -19.01 10.19
N LEU A 88 -15.60 -17.93 9.66
CA LEU A 88 -14.19 -17.88 9.34
C LEU A 88 -13.34 -17.14 10.39
N ALA A 89 -13.97 -16.52 11.39
CA ALA A 89 -13.29 -15.68 12.37
C ALA A 89 -12.15 -16.42 13.11
N HIS A 90 -12.27 -17.73 13.31
CA HIS A 90 -11.25 -18.57 13.95
C HIS A 90 -9.94 -18.67 13.13
N GLN A 91 -9.95 -18.30 11.85
CA GLN A 91 -8.77 -18.33 10.97
C GLN A 91 -7.96 -17.03 11.05
N PHE A 92 -8.43 -16.02 11.79
CA PHE A 92 -7.81 -14.71 11.85
C PHE A 92 -7.38 -14.35 13.28
N ASP A 93 -6.27 -13.63 13.36
CA ASP A 93 -5.84 -12.92 14.55
C ASP A 93 -6.21 -11.45 14.38
N LYS A 94 -6.99 -10.89 15.30
CA LYS A 94 -7.34 -9.47 15.31
C LYS A 94 -6.20 -8.68 15.96
N VAL A 95 -5.67 -7.70 15.26
CA VAL A 95 -4.64 -6.77 15.75
C VAL A 95 -5.11 -5.34 15.55
N SER A 96 -4.62 -4.42 16.39
CA SER A 96 -4.88 -2.99 16.26
C SER A 96 -3.69 -2.34 15.60
N VAL A 97 -3.90 -1.63 14.48
CA VAL A 97 -2.83 -0.99 13.70
C VAL A 97 -3.13 0.49 13.48
N PRO A 98 -2.10 1.36 13.41
CA PRO A 98 -2.30 2.75 13.02
C PRO A 98 -3.01 2.85 11.68
N ALA A 99 -3.93 3.81 11.53
CA ALA A 99 -4.60 4.11 10.27
C ALA A 99 -4.03 5.39 9.68
N ARG A 100 -3.76 5.40 8.37
CA ARG A 100 -3.29 6.58 7.66
C ARG A 100 -3.95 6.68 6.27
N THR A 101 -4.17 7.91 5.79
CA THR A 101 -4.56 8.11 4.39
C THR A 101 -3.32 8.07 3.49
N PRO A 102 -3.45 7.62 2.23
CA PRO A 102 -2.39 7.68 1.23
C PRO A 102 -1.80 9.09 1.08
N SER A 103 -2.67 10.09 1.01
CA SER A 103 -2.28 11.50 0.89
C SER A 103 -1.49 12.01 2.09
N SER A 104 -1.77 11.54 3.31
CA SER A 104 -1.01 11.91 4.49
C SER A 104 0.42 11.38 4.45
N ILE A 105 0.59 10.16 3.95
CA ILE A 105 1.91 9.54 3.76
C ILE A 105 2.69 10.31 2.68
N VAL A 106 2.03 10.66 1.57
CA VAL A 106 2.68 11.45 0.52
C VAL A 106 3.07 12.85 1.03
N ARG A 107 2.25 13.51 1.85
CA ARG A 107 2.61 14.80 2.47
C ARG A 107 3.85 14.69 3.38
N GLU A 108 4.05 13.58 4.06
CA GLU A 108 5.22 13.36 4.93
C GLU A 108 6.49 13.04 4.14
N PHE A 109 6.41 12.18 3.12
CA PHE A 109 7.59 11.64 2.45
C PHE A 109 7.88 12.24 1.07
N GLY A 110 6.98 13.07 0.55
CA GLY A 110 7.15 13.79 -0.72
C GLY A 110 6.44 13.15 -1.90
N VAL A 111 6.47 13.86 -3.03
CA VAL A 111 5.72 13.48 -4.24
C VAL A 111 6.26 12.18 -4.83
N PRO A 112 5.39 11.18 -5.12
CA PRO A 112 5.78 9.92 -5.73
C PRO A 112 6.16 10.08 -7.21
N TRP A 113 7.17 9.35 -7.65
CA TRP A 113 7.45 9.11 -9.06
C TRP A 113 6.63 7.93 -9.59
N TYR A 114 6.44 6.91 -8.76
CA TYR A 114 5.60 5.74 -9.03
C TYR A 114 4.87 5.30 -7.78
N VAL A 115 3.63 4.89 -7.92
CA VAL A 115 2.83 4.25 -6.88
C VAL A 115 2.38 2.88 -7.37
N LYS A 116 2.71 1.83 -6.62
CA LYS A 116 2.02 0.54 -6.69
C LYS A 116 0.93 0.53 -5.64
N CYS A 117 -0.26 0.17 -6.03
CA CYS A 117 -1.40 -0.07 -5.16
C CYS A 117 -1.85 -1.51 -5.33
N ASP A 118 -1.78 -2.27 -4.25
CA ASP A 118 -2.14 -3.70 -4.21
C ASP A 118 -2.55 -4.04 -2.77
N ILE A 119 -3.79 -3.67 -2.44
CA ILE A 119 -4.32 -3.71 -1.06
C ILE A 119 -5.69 -4.36 -1.06
N GLU A 120 -5.75 -5.58 -1.45
CA GLU A 120 -6.92 -6.47 -1.30
C GLU A 120 -8.26 -5.72 -1.16
N HIS A 121 -8.87 -5.33 -2.29
CA HIS A 121 -10.17 -4.65 -2.40
C HIS A 121 -10.22 -3.18 -1.90
N PHE A 122 -9.11 -2.57 -1.51
CA PHE A 122 -9.09 -1.16 -1.07
C PHE A 122 -8.44 -0.20 -2.08
N ASP A 123 -7.96 -0.72 -3.21
CA ASP A 123 -7.24 0.02 -4.25
C ASP A 123 -8.02 1.23 -4.77
N GLY A 124 -9.32 1.07 -4.99
CA GLY A 124 -10.18 2.17 -5.44
C GLY A 124 -10.18 3.35 -4.46
N ALA A 125 -10.26 3.09 -3.16
CA ALA A 125 -10.26 4.14 -2.14
C ALA A 125 -8.89 4.84 -2.03
N VAL A 126 -7.80 4.12 -2.28
CA VAL A 126 -6.46 4.72 -2.37
C VAL A 126 -6.36 5.67 -3.55
N LEU A 127 -6.84 5.25 -4.73
CA LEU A 127 -6.87 6.09 -5.92
C LEU A 127 -7.72 7.34 -5.70
N ASP A 128 -8.91 7.20 -5.10
CA ASP A 128 -9.80 8.30 -4.79
C ASP A 128 -9.09 9.32 -3.87
N ASP A 129 -8.49 8.89 -2.76
CA ASP A 129 -7.77 9.79 -1.84
C ASP A 129 -6.60 10.51 -2.53
N LEU A 130 -5.80 9.82 -3.33
CA LEU A 130 -4.70 10.44 -4.07
C LEU A 130 -5.20 11.50 -5.05
N PHE A 131 -6.21 11.18 -5.87
CA PHE A 131 -6.70 12.07 -6.92
C PHE A 131 -7.47 13.27 -6.37
N GLU A 132 -8.28 13.09 -5.34
CA GLU A 132 -8.98 14.17 -4.63
C GLU A 132 -8.01 15.16 -3.98
N ASN A 133 -6.84 14.67 -3.55
CA ASN A 133 -5.76 15.52 -3.02
C ASN A 133 -4.78 16.02 -4.11
N SER A 134 -5.14 15.90 -5.40
CA SER A 134 -4.32 16.32 -6.55
C SER A 134 -2.95 15.63 -6.63
N ILE A 135 -2.85 14.42 -6.09
CA ILE A 135 -1.65 13.61 -6.15
C ILE A 135 -1.76 12.67 -7.35
N CYS A 136 -1.12 13.04 -8.45
CA CYS A 136 -1.08 12.27 -9.69
C CYS A 136 0.37 11.95 -10.05
N PRO A 137 0.94 10.84 -9.56
CA PRO A 137 2.31 10.45 -9.90
C PRO A 137 2.44 10.19 -11.40
N PRO A 138 3.65 10.38 -11.99
CA PRO A 138 3.88 10.07 -13.41
C PRO A 138 3.52 8.65 -13.80
N PHE A 139 3.66 7.71 -12.89
CA PHE A 139 3.31 6.31 -13.08
C PHE A 139 2.53 5.79 -11.86
N ILE A 140 1.49 5.01 -12.13
CA ILE A 140 0.70 4.35 -11.10
C ILE A 140 0.26 2.97 -11.60
N SER A 141 0.27 1.98 -10.73
CA SER A 141 -0.39 0.70 -10.97
C SER A 141 -1.34 0.37 -9.82
N ALA A 142 -2.42 -0.28 -10.14
CA ALA A 142 -3.37 -0.79 -9.17
C ALA A 142 -3.88 -2.16 -9.61
N GLU A 143 -4.15 -3.03 -8.63
CA GLU A 143 -4.81 -4.30 -8.92
C GLU A 143 -6.29 -4.07 -9.24
N ALA A 144 -6.71 -4.50 -10.41
CA ALA A 144 -8.07 -4.28 -10.89
C ALA A 144 -8.98 -5.48 -10.55
N HIS A 145 -9.32 -5.64 -9.28
CA HIS A 145 -10.30 -6.66 -8.84
C HIS A 145 -11.69 -6.46 -9.46
N ASN A 146 -11.98 -5.26 -9.94
CA ASN A 146 -13.24 -4.92 -10.59
C ASN A 146 -13.04 -3.76 -11.58
N ILE A 147 -14.08 -3.50 -12.36
CA ILE A 147 -14.08 -2.44 -13.38
C ILE A 147 -13.91 -1.03 -12.77
N ASP A 148 -14.29 -0.83 -11.51
CA ASP A 148 -14.29 0.49 -10.89
C ASP A 148 -12.86 1.01 -10.65
N VAL A 149 -11.91 0.13 -10.30
CA VAL A 149 -10.49 0.49 -10.17
C VAL A 149 -9.93 0.94 -11.53
N PHE A 150 -10.21 0.16 -12.58
CA PHE A 150 -9.82 0.53 -13.94
C PHE A 150 -10.44 1.85 -14.39
N ALA A 151 -11.73 2.05 -14.12
CA ALA A 151 -12.44 3.28 -14.49
C ALA A 151 -11.81 4.52 -13.84
N ARG A 152 -11.43 4.47 -12.55
CA ARG A 152 -10.75 5.57 -11.86
C ARG A 152 -9.47 6.00 -12.56
N LEU A 153 -8.66 5.04 -13.00
CA LEU A 153 -7.43 5.32 -13.72
C LEU A 153 -7.71 5.96 -15.09
N VAL A 154 -8.63 5.39 -15.86
CA VAL A 154 -8.92 5.84 -17.26
C VAL A 154 -9.64 7.18 -17.27
N LEU A 155 -10.52 7.45 -16.30
CA LEU A 155 -11.24 8.71 -16.22
C LEU A 155 -10.38 9.85 -15.66
N ASN A 156 -9.25 9.56 -15.03
CA ASN A 156 -8.30 10.58 -14.62
C ASN A 156 -7.57 11.16 -15.84
N THR A 157 -7.90 12.42 -16.18
CA THR A 157 -7.37 13.09 -17.38
C THR A 157 -5.87 13.36 -17.38
N GLN A 158 -5.19 13.16 -16.26
CA GLN A 158 -3.73 13.29 -16.15
C GLN A 158 -3.01 12.14 -16.85
N TYR A 159 -3.62 10.94 -16.90
CA TYR A 159 -3.04 9.77 -17.56
C TYR A 159 -3.48 9.67 -19.02
N LYS A 160 -2.52 9.39 -19.90
CA LYS A 160 -2.73 9.33 -21.36
C LYS A 160 -2.41 7.97 -21.97
N ALA A 161 -1.78 7.08 -21.20
CA ALA A 161 -1.41 5.75 -21.66
C ALA A 161 -1.69 4.74 -20.57
N PHE A 162 -2.22 3.58 -20.97
CA PHE A 162 -2.62 2.51 -20.06
C PHE A 162 -2.10 1.17 -20.58
N LYS A 163 -1.71 0.30 -19.65
CA LYS A 163 -1.31 -1.07 -19.95
C LYS A 163 -1.96 -2.00 -18.94
N ILE A 164 -2.61 -3.04 -19.44
CA ILE A 164 -3.10 -4.14 -18.62
C ILE A 164 -2.02 -5.24 -18.66
N VAL A 165 -1.68 -5.75 -17.51
CA VAL A 165 -0.78 -6.90 -17.33
C VAL A 165 -1.51 -7.97 -16.55
N SER A 166 -1.33 -9.25 -16.92
CA SER A 166 -1.75 -10.37 -16.07
C SER A 166 -0.71 -10.58 -14.98
N GLY A 167 -1.15 -10.69 -13.74
CA GLY A 167 -0.33 -11.12 -12.62
C GLY A 167 -0.13 -12.64 -12.64
#